data_dac93263f7a901790ffe6e32f3f2c676
#
_entry.id   dac93263f7a901790ffe6e32f3f2c676
#
_cell.length_a   1.000
_cell.length_b   1.000
_cell.length_c   1.000
_cell.angle_alpha   90.00
_cell.angle_beta   90.00
_cell.angle_gamma   90.00
#
_symmetry.space_group_name_H-M   'P 1'
#
loop_
_entity.id
_entity.type
_entity.pdbx_description
1 polymer ?
#
loop_
_entity_poly.entity_id
_entity_poly.type
_entity_poly.pdbx_seq_one_letter_code
_entity_poly.pdbx_strand_id
1 'polypeptide(L)'
;MQETDAVINARREMEICNACRYCEGFCAVFPAMELRREFSAGDLSYLANLCHGCRGCYYACQYAPPHEWGVNVPRTLAEVRAESYVEYAWPPSLARAFDRNGVVVSVVAALSIALILLIAMAIAAPGQFFAARPMVAGAFFTTIPLWAMQVVGLGTFGFSLFALWKGAANFWKDAGAEDRITVRAITIALWDAITLKNLGGGGNGCNDNSERFSMRRRYLHHAMAGGFMLCFAATTVGFIYHSFLGWPSPYPFISLPVLLGTVGGILLTIGTVGLFSMKLVEDPMPVVRRLLGGDVAMLVLLALSAVTGLFLLAVRATGAMSIALAVHLGFILALFLILPYSKMVHGIYRSAALLRRAVERDMKPLGGE
;
A
#
# COMPACT_ATOMS: atom_id res chain seq x y z
N MET A 1 -6.28 -15.53 -14.39
CA MET A 1 -4.97 -14.93 -14.75
C MET A 1 -4.43 -15.61 -16.00
N GLN A 2 -3.78 -14.86 -16.91
CA GLN A 2 -3.23 -15.38 -18.16
C GLN A 2 -1.92 -16.15 -17.94
N GLU A 3 -1.61 -17.10 -18.87
CA GLU A 3 -0.33 -17.81 -18.90
C GLU A 3 0.74 -16.91 -19.52
N THR A 4 1.54 -16.29 -18.68
CA THR A 4 2.67 -15.42 -19.04
C THR A 4 3.99 -16.12 -18.73
N ASP A 5 5.11 -15.58 -19.24
CA ASP A 5 6.45 -16.09 -18.91
C ASP A 5 6.71 -16.07 -17.39
N ALA A 6 6.21 -15.06 -16.67
CA ALA A 6 6.33 -14.99 -15.23
C ALA A 6 5.55 -16.12 -14.54
N VAL A 7 4.35 -16.45 -15.02
CA VAL A 7 3.52 -17.54 -14.50
C VAL A 7 4.17 -18.90 -14.78
N ILE A 8 4.68 -19.11 -16.00
CA ILE A 8 5.38 -20.34 -16.38
C ILE A 8 6.63 -20.55 -15.51
N ASN A 9 7.44 -19.51 -15.33
CA ASN A 9 8.63 -19.59 -14.49
C ASN A 9 8.28 -19.82 -13.01
N ALA A 10 7.23 -19.17 -12.50
CA ALA A 10 6.76 -19.38 -11.14
C ALA A 10 6.27 -20.83 -10.91
N ARG A 11 5.59 -21.43 -11.90
CA ARG A 11 5.17 -22.83 -11.84
C ARG A 11 6.39 -23.75 -11.69
N ARG A 12 7.38 -23.59 -12.56
CA ARG A 12 8.63 -24.35 -12.50
C ARG A 12 9.31 -24.22 -11.13
N GLU A 13 9.44 -23.01 -10.60
CA GLU A 13 10.07 -22.82 -9.29
C GLU A 13 9.25 -23.42 -8.15
N MET A 14 7.92 -23.31 -8.18
CA MET A 14 7.06 -23.89 -7.16
C MET A 14 7.07 -25.43 -7.19
N GLU A 15 7.20 -26.06 -8.37
CA GLU A 15 7.39 -27.49 -8.50
C GLU A 15 8.71 -27.97 -7.87
N ILE A 16 9.81 -27.24 -8.12
CA ILE A 16 11.10 -27.51 -7.48
C ILE A 16 10.99 -27.35 -5.94
N CYS A 17 10.37 -26.26 -5.48
CA CYS A 17 10.20 -25.99 -4.06
C CYS A 17 9.30 -27.05 -3.38
N ASN A 18 8.25 -27.52 -4.07
CA ASN A 18 7.34 -28.54 -3.55
C ASN A 18 8.00 -29.92 -3.42
N ALA A 19 8.96 -30.20 -4.28
CA ALA A 19 9.81 -31.39 -4.15
C ALA A 19 10.85 -31.27 -3.02
N CYS A 20 11.45 -30.09 -2.85
CA CYS A 20 12.51 -29.84 -1.88
C CYS A 20 12.01 -29.61 -0.44
N ARG A 21 10.98 -28.78 -0.22
CA ARG A 21 10.33 -28.43 1.06
C ARG A 21 11.22 -27.86 2.16
N TYR A 22 12.47 -27.56 1.91
CA TYR A 22 13.40 -27.03 2.91
C TYR A 22 12.89 -25.75 3.62
N CYS A 23 12.14 -24.93 2.93
CA CYS A 23 11.64 -23.64 3.42
C CYS A 23 10.24 -23.70 4.07
N GLU A 24 9.71 -24.87 4.41
CA GLU A 24 8.35 -25.06 4.93
C GLU A 24 8.04 -24.15 6.13
N GLY A 25 8.96 -24.02 7.07
CA GLY A 25 8.82 -23.19 8.27
C GLY A 25 9.06 -21.69 8.08
N PHE A 26 9.44 -21.21 6.89
CA PHE A 26 9.89 -19.82 6.71
C PHE A 26 8.75 -18.80 6.63
N CYS A 27 7.66 -19.13 5.98
CA CYS A 27 6.52 -18.20 5.83
C CYS A 27 5.24 -18.94 5.41
N ALA A 28 4.15 -18.19 5.21
CA ALA A 28 2.86 -18.75 4.84
C ALA A 28 2.81 -19.33 3.41
N VAL A 29 3.76 -18.98 2.52
CA VAL A 29 3.76 -19.43 1.11
C VAL A 29 3.98 -20.94 1.01
N PHE A 30 4.97 -21.48 1.68
CA PHE A 30 5.38 -22.87 1.52
C PHE A 30 4.31 -23.88 2.02
N PRO A 31 3.75 -23.72 3.23
CA PRO A 31 2.63 -24.59 3.64
C PRO A 31 1.37 -24.42 2.78
N ALA A 32 1.19 -23.27 2.13
CA ALA A 32 0.10 -23.11 1.16
C ALA A 32 0.41 -23.82 -0.17
N MET A 33 1.66 -23.75 -0.63
CA MET A 33 2.15 -24.45 -1.82
C MET A 33 1.97 -25.96 -1.69
N GLU A 34 2.32 -26.55 -0.56
CA GLU A 34 2.26 -28.01 -0.30
C GLU A 34 0.85 -28.60 -0.36
N LEU A 35 -0.19 -27.76 -0.26
CA LEU A 35 -1.57 -28.22 -0.44
C LEU A 35 -1.92 -28.52 -1.91
N ARG A 36 -1.02 -28.23 -2.85
CA ARG A 36 -1.25 -28.30 -4.30
C ARG A 36 -0.34 -29.34 -4.93
N ARG A 37 -0.90 -30.18 -5.80
CA ARG A 37 -0.13 -31.12 -6.64
C ARG A 37 0.30 -30.46 -7.95
N GLU A 38 -0.57 -29.62 -8.49
CA GLU A 38 -0.37 -28.83 -9.70
C GLU A 38 -0.67 -27.37 -9.39
N PHE A 39 -0.08 -26.44 -10.15
CA PHE A 39 -0.21 -25.00 -9.93
C PHE A 39 -0.95 -24.36 -11.11
N SER A 40 -2.21 -24.01 -10.92
CA SER A 40 -2.94 -23.14 -11.83
C SER A 40 -2.40 -21.71 -11.80
N ALA A 41 -2.68 -20.90 -12.82
CA ALA A 41 -2.33 -19.49 -12.80
C ALA A 41 -2.97 -18.72 -11.62
N GLY A 42 -4.18 -19.10 -11.21
CA GLY A 42 -4.87 -18.60 -10.02
C GLY A 42 -4.13 -18.94 -8.72
N ASP A 43 -3.64 -20.19 -8.58
CA ASP A 43 -2.83 -20.59 -7.43
C ASP A 43 -1.51 -19.82 -7.35
N LEU A 44 -0.84 -19.64 -8.49
CA LEU A 44 0.40 -18.85 -8.54
C LEU A 44 0.16 -17.39 -8.19
N SER A 45 -0.95 -16.79 -8.65
CA SER A 45 -1.37 -15.46 -8.25
C SER A 45 -1.65 -15.37 -6.74
N TYR A 46 -2.30 -16.38 -6.18
CA TYR A 46 -2.52 -16.45 -4.73
C TYR A 46 -1.20 -16.51 -3.96
N LEU A 47 -0.30 -17.44 -4.30
CA LEU A 47 1.01 -17.58 -3.65
C LEU A 47 1.86 -16.33 -3.81
N ALA A 48 1.81 -15.67 -4.96
CA ALA A 48 2.50 -14.42 -5.22
C ALA A 48 2.01 -13.26 -4.32
N ASN A 49 0.69 -13.16 -4.09
CA ASN A 49 0.12 -12.15 -3.21
C ASN A 49 0.29 -12.50 -1.72
N LEU A 50 0.41 -13.79 -1.39
CA LEU A 50 0.76 -14.24 -0.03
C LEU A 50 2.23 -13.98 0.31
N CYS A 51 3.12 -13.91 -0.68
CA CYS A 51 4.55 -13.66 -0.51
C CYS A 51 4.83 -12.22 -0.06
N HIS A 52 5.45 -12.05 1.10
CA HIS A 52 5.83 -10.75 1.66
C HIS A 52 7.22 -10.25 1.20
N GLY A 53 7.93 -11.04 0.40
CA GLY A 53 9.24 -10.67 -0.12
C GLY A 53 10.30 -10.49 0.97
N CYS A 54 10.26 -11.29 2.04
CA CYS A 54 11.23 -11.26 3.14
C CYS A 54 12.61 -11.80 2.75
N ARG A 55 12.70 -12.52 1.62
CA ARG A 55 13.91 -13.07 0.99
C ARG A 55 14.63 -14.18 1.76
N GLY A 56 14.14 -14.60 2.93
CA GLY A 56 14.73 -15.68 3.70
C GLY A 56 14.90 -16.97 2.89
N CYS A 57 13.90 -17.32 2.08
CA CYS A 57 13.96 -18.50 1.20
C CYS A 57 15.02 -18.38 0.08
N TYR A 58 15.39 -17.17 -0.36
CA TYR A 58 16.44 -16.99 -1.36
C TYR A 58 17.83 -17.23 -0.77
N TYR A 59 18.13 -16.63 0.38
CA TYR A 59 19.43 -16.79 1.03
C TYR A 59 19.66 -18.19 1.59
N ALA A 60 18.61 -18.93 1.92
CA ALA A 60 18.71 -20.29 2.41
C ALA A 60 18.66 -21.36 1.29
N CYS A 61 18.43 -20.95 0.04
CA CYS A 61 18.17 -21.87 -1.06
C CYS A 61 19.46 -22.43 -1.65
N GLN A 62 19.64 -23.76 -1.59
CA GLN A 62 20.76 -24.44 -2.24
C GLN A 62 20.67 -24.41 -3.77
N TYR A 63 19.50 -24.10 -4.35
CA TYR A 63 19.25 -24.04 -5.79
C TYR A 63 19.21 -22.60 -6.32
N ALA A 64 19.51 -21.59 -5.45
CA ALA A 64 19.65 -20.21 -5.88
C ALA A 64 20.92 -20.01 -6.72
N PRO A 65 21.02 -18.97 -7.55
CA PRO A 65 22.24 -18.65 -8.27
C PRO A 65 23.48 -18.64 -7.35
N PRO A 66 24.61 -19.27 -7.76
CA PRO A 66 24.97 -19.67 -9.13
C PRO A 66 24.54 -21.11 -9.54
N HIS A 67 23.67 -21.76 -8.80
CA HIS A 67 23.17 -23.09 -9.19
C HIS A 67 22.46 -23.04 -10.55
N GLU A 68 22.58 -24.09 -11.35
CA GLU A 68 22.03 -24.18 -12.72
C GLU A 68 20.51 -23.95 -12.79
N TRP A 69 19.78 -24.34 -11.75
CA TRP A 69 18.33 -24.14 -11.66
C TRP A 69 17.95 -22.68 -11.40
N GLY A 70 18.83 -21.89 -10.83
CA GLY A 70 18.67 -20.44 -10.69
C GLY A 70 17.40 -20.03 -9.93
N VAL A 71 16.96 -20.80 -8.94
CA VAL A 71 15.71 -20.57 -8.20
C VAL A 71 15.75 -19.23 -7.47
N ASN A 72 14.76 -18.37 -7.72
CA ASN A 72 14.65 -17.05 -7.09
C ASN A 72 13.19 -16.70 -6.76
N VAL A 73 12.59 -17.45 -5.85
CA VAL A 73 11.18 -17.31 -5.45
C VAL A 73 10.75 -15.88 -5.15
N PRO A 74 11.50 -15.04 -4.39
CA PRO A 74 11.07 -13.67 -4.11
C PRO A 74 10.92 -12.82 -5.36
N ARG A 75 11.84 -12.96 -6.33
CA ARG A 75 11.82 -12.24 -7.60
C ARG A 75 10.69 -12.73 -8.49
N THR A 76 10.60 -14.02 -8.70
CA THR A 76 9.59 -14.64 -9.56
C THR A 76 8.17 -14.36 -9.07
N LEU A 77 7.91 -14.55 -7.77
CA LEU A 77 6.60 -14.20 -7.21
C LEU A 77 6.33 -12.67 -7.18
N ALA A 78 7.36 -11.82 -7.20
CA ALA A 78 7.16 -10.38 -7.35
C ALA A 78 6.71 -10.01 -8.77
N GLU A 79 7.19 -10.72 -9.79
CA GLU A 79 6.76 -10.55 -11.18
C GLU A 79 5.30 -10.97 -11.37
N VAL A 80 4.92 -12.17 -10.95
CA VAL A 80 3.53 -12.65 -10.99
C VAL A 80 2.58 -11.73 -10.21
N ARG A 81 3.01 -11.25 -9.03
CA ARG A 81 2.22 -10.31 -8.24
C ARG A 81 1.99 -8.97 -8.95
N ALA A 82 3.00 -8.43 -9.64
CA ALA A 82 2.85 -7.20 -10.40
C ALA A 82 1.86 -7.38 -11.56
N GLU A 83 1.93 -8.51 -12.27
CA GLU A 83 0.97 -8.84 -13.33
C GLU A 83 -0.46 -9.00 -12.77
N SER A 84 -0.61 -9.61 -11.59
CA SER A 84 -1.91 -9.76 -10.93
C SER A 84 -2.56 -8.40 -10.58
N TYR A 85 -1.76 -7.36 -10.29
CA TYR A 85 -2.26 -6.01 -10.01
C TYR A 85 -2.88 -5.37 -11.26
N VAL A 86 -2.37 -5.66 -12.44
CA VAL A 86 -2.91 -5.17 -13.71
C VAL A 86 -4.11 -5.99 -14.15
N GLU A 87 -4.00 -7.32 -14.04
CA GLU A 87 -5.02 -8.27 -14.49
C GLU A 87 -6.35 -8.11 -13.74
N TYR A 88 -6.30 -7.98 -12.43
CA TYR A 88 -7.52 -7.91 -11.60
C TYR A 88 -8.05 -6.49 -11.41
N ALA A 89 -7.29 -5.45 -11.74
CA ALA A 89 -7.71 -4.07 -11.54
C ALA A 89 -8.93 -3.68 -12.39
N TRP A 90 -9.70 -2.72 -11.88
CA TRP A 90 -10.84 -2.14 -12.59
C TRP A 90 -10.77 -0.60 -12.56
N PRO A 91 -11.00 0.08 -13.70
CA PRO A 91 -11.07 -0.46 -15.07
C PRO A 91 -9.67 -0.85 -15.60
N PRO A 92 -9.57 -1.89 -16.47
CA PRO A 92 -8.28 -2.41 -16.94
C PRO A 92 -7.45 -1.40 -17.75
N SER A 93 -8.09 -0.45 -18.40
CA SER A 93 -7.41 0.59 -19.19
C SER A 93 -6.54 1.49 -18.32
N LEU A 94 -7.02 1.88 -17.14
CA LEU A 94 -6.25 2.67 -16.20
C LEU A 94 -5.10 1.84 -15.60
N ALA A 95 -5.33 0.59 -15.23
CA ALA A 95 -4.28 -0.28 -14.70
C ALA A 95 -3.09 -0.39 -15.64
N ARG A 96 -3.33 -0.58 -16.94
CA ARG A 96 -2.27 -0.61 -17.97
C ARG A 96 -1.50 0.70 -18.11
N ALA A 97 -2.16 1.84 -17.92
CA ALA A 97 -1.49 3.14 -17.92
C ALA A 97 -0.51 3.28 -16.75
N PHE A 98 -0.88 2.73 -15.58
CA PHE A 98 -0.05 2.76 -14.37
C PHE A 98 1.04 1.68 -14.32
N ASP A 99 1.02 0.68 -15.20
CA ASP A 99 2.08 -0.34 -15.29
C ASP A 99 3.46 0.27 -15.67
N ARG A 100 3.47 1.45 -16.28
CA ARG A 100 4.68 2.21 -16.63
C ARG A 100 5.33 2.94 -15.45
N ASN A 101 4.94 2.62 -14.24
CA ASN A 101 5.60 2.96 -12.97
C ASN A 101 5.58 4.45 -12.55
N GLY A 102 6.73 4.94 -11.99
CA GLY A 102 6.83 6.21 -11.31
C GLY A 102 6.52 7.46 -12.15
N VAL A 103 6.64 7.40 -13.47
CA VAL A 103 6.37 8.56 -14.35
C VAL A 103 4.90 8.95 -14.28
N VAL A 104 3.99 7.97 -14.40
CA VAL A 104 2.54 8.24 -14.35
C VAL A 104 2.14 8.77 -12.97
N VAL A 105 2.68 8.21 -11.89
CA VAL A 105 2.46 8.73 -10.52
C VAL A 105 2.89 10.19 -10.41
N SER A 106 4.07 10.52 -10.93
CA SER A 106 4.61 11.89 -10.89
C SER A 106 3.78 12.87 -11.71
N VAL A 107 3.34 12.46 -12.91
CA VAL A 107 2.46 13.29 -13.77
C VAL A 107 1.11 13.52 -13.10
N VAL A 108 0.48 12.48 -12.56
CA VAL A 108 -0.80 12.63 -11.84
C VAL A 108 -0.64 13.55 -10.63
N ALA A 109 0.45 13.43 -9.87
CA ALA A 109 0.72 14.30 -8.73
C ALA A 109 0.89 15.77 -9.19
N ALA A 110 1.70 16.02 -10.23
CA ALA A 110 1.91 17.36 -10.77
C ALA A 110 0.61 18.00 -11.28
N LEU A 111 -0.18 17.26 -12.05
CA LEU A 111 -1.47 17.73 -12.57
C LEU A 111 -2.50 17.97 -11.46
N SER A 112 -2.53 17.11 -10.43
CA SER A 112 -3.41 17.29 -9.27
C SER A 112 -3.05 18.55 -8.49
N ILE A 113 -1.78 18.81 -8.24
CA ILE A 113 -1.32 20.03 -7.57
C ILE A 113 -1.64 21.26 -8.41
N ALA A 114 -1.32 21.24 -9.71
CA ALA A 114 -1.61 22.35 -10.62
C ALA A 114 -3.11 22.65 -10.67
N LEU A 115 -3.97 21.62 -10.78
CA LEU A 115 -5.42 21.77 -10.81
C LEU A 115 -5.94 22.44 -9.53
N ILE A 116 -5.53 21.96 -8.36
CA ILE A 116 -5.99 22.50 -7.07
C ILE A 116 -5.48 23.94 -6.88
N LEU A 117 -4.23 24.24 -7.26
CA LEU A 117 -3.69 25.60 -7.21
C LEU A 117 -4.46 26.57 -8.12
N LEU A 118 -4.72 26.16 -9.36
CA LEU A 118 -5.47 26.99 -10.32
C LEU A 118 -6.90 27.25 -9.82
N ILE A 119 -7.59 26.24 -9.30
CA ILE A 119 -8.92 26.38 -8.71
C ILE A 119 -8.87 27.36 -7.51
N ALA A 120 -7.93 27.16 -6.59
CA ALA A 120 -7.79 28.01 -5.41
C ALA A 120 -7.49 29.48 -5.78
N MET A 121 -6.63 29.70 -6.77
CA MET A 121 -6.32 31.05 -7.27
C MET A 121 -7.51 31.68 -8.00
N ALA A 122 -8.28 30.92 -8.76
CA ALA A 122 -9.44 31.43 -9.49
C ALA A 122 -10.62 31.83 -8.58
N ILE A 123 -10.73 31.18 -7.41
CA ILE A 123 -11.79 31.46 -6.43
C ILE A 123 -11.40 32.57 -5.47
N ALA A 124 -10.11 32.73 -5.16
CA ALA A 124 -9.61 33.74 -4.22
C ALA A 124 -9.84 35.16 -4.77
N ALA A 125 -10.31 36.05 -3.90
CA ALA A 125 -10.39 37.47 -4.26
C ALA A 125 -8.98 38.03 -4.52
N PRO A 126 -8.85 39.04 -5.41
CA PRO A 126 -7.56 39.65 -5.74
C PRO A 126 -6.76 40.06 -4.49
N GLY A 127 -5.50 39.64 -4.40
CA GLY A 127 -4.61 39.91 -3.27
C GLY A 127 -4.85 39.06 -2.00
N GLN A 128 -5.94 38.33 -1.91
CA GLN A 128 -6.26 37.54 -0.71
C GLN A 128 -5.58 36.15 -0.66
N PHE A 129 -5.14 35.61 -1.79
CA PHE A 129 -4.53 34.28 -1.83
C PHE A 129 -3.23 34.19 -0.99
N PHE A 130 -2.46 35.24 -0.95
CA PHE A 130 -1.21 35.37 -0.18
C PHE A 130 -1.34 36.12 1.15
N ALA A 131 -2.54 36.57 1.49
CA ALA A 131 -2.76 37.31 2.74
C ALA A 131 -2.72 36.37 3.94
N ALA A 132 -2.07 36.79 5.02
CA ALA A 132 -2.18 36.14 6.30
C ALA A 132 -3.63 36.23 6.80
N ARG A 133 -4.17 35.15 7.30
CA ARG A 133 -5.55 35.12 7.79
C ARG A 133 -5.59 34.79 9.27
N PRO A 134 -6.51 35.43 10.01
CA PRO A 134 -6.71 35.08 11.41
C PRO A 134 -7.17 33.61 11.49
N MET A 135 -6.77 32.93 12.57
CA MET A 135 -7.13 31.54 12.85
C MET A 135 -8.58 31.44 13.35
N VAL A 136 -9.50 31.92 12.52
CA VAL A 136 -10.95 31.84 12.79
C VAL A 136 -11.56 30.60 12.17
N ALA A 137 -12.67 30.18 12.74
CA ALA A 137 -13.47 29.06 12.25
C ALA A 137 -13.82 29.22 10.75
N GLY A 138 -13.51 28.22 9.94
CA GLY A 138 -13.77 28.24 8.50
C GLY A 138 -12.68 28.88 7.64
N ALA A 139 -11.54 29.32 8.19
CA ALA A 139 -10.47 30.00 7.43
C ALA A 139 -9.96 29.16 6.23
N PHE A 140 -9.93 27.85 6.31
CA PHE A 140 -9.52 26.97 5.18
C PHE A 140 -10.50 27.04 4.02
N PHE A 141 -11.79 27.20 4.30
CA PHE A 141 -12.85 27.20 3.29
C PHE A 141 -12.93 28.51 2.49
N THR A 142 -12.20 29.53 2.92
CA THR A 142 -12.03 30.77 2.12
C THR A 142 -11.01 30.59 1.00
N THR A 143 -10.17 29.56 1.04
CA THR A 143 -9.23 29.21 -0.03
C THR A 143 -9.85 28.25 -1.02
N ILE A 144 -10.48 27.17 -0.50
CA ILE A 144 -11.21 26.20 -1.32
C ILE A 144 -12.53 25.91 -0.59
N PRO A 145 -13.69 26.16 -1.25
CA PRO A 145 -14.99 25.94 -0.64
C PRO A 145 -15.14 24.48 -0.16
N LEU A 146 -15.75 24.32 1.01
CA LEU A 146 -15.93 22.99 1.61
C LEU A 146 -16.64 22.00 0.68
N TRP A 147 -17.70 22.44 0.01
CA TRP A 147 -18.43 21.58 -0.93
C TRP A 147 -17.53 21.01 -2.05
N ALA A 148 -16.57 21.83 -2.54
CA ALA A 148 -15.62 21.39 -3.56
C ALA A 148 -14.65 20.33 -3.00
N MET A 149 -14.14 20.54 -1.78
CA MET A 149 -13.30 19.56 -1.10
C MET A 149 -14.07 18.23 -0.88
N GLN A 150 -15.33 18.32 -0.45
CA GLN A 150 -16.17 17.13 -0.21
C GLN A 150 -16.50 16.39 -1.50
N VAL A 151 -16.96 17.08 -2.54
CA VAL A 151 -17.32 16.45 -3.82
C VAL A 151 -16.11 15.77 -4.46
N VAL A 152 -14.98 16.48 -4.54
CA VAL A 152 -13.76 15.92 -5.14
C VAL A 152 -13.18 14.82 -4.26
N GLY A 153 -13.05 15.06 -2.95
CA GLY A 153 -12.47 14.09 -2.02
C GLY A 153 -13.31 12.83 -1.89
N LEU A 154 -14.60 12.94 -1.59
CA LEU A 154 -15.49 11.78 -1.45
C LEU A 154 -15.72 11.07 -2.79
N GLY A 155 -15.81 11.81 -3.89
CA GLY A 155 -15.98 11.24 -5.22
C GLY A 155 -14.77 10.40 -5.66
N THR A 156 -13.56 10.95 -5.54
CA THR A 156 -12.32 10.23 -5.90
C THR A 156 -12.04 9.07 -4.94
N PHE A 157 -12.24 9.25 -3.66
CA PHE A 157 -12.09 8.19 -2.67
C PHE A 157 -13.12 7.08 -2.85
N GLY A 158 -14.40 7.44 -3.07
CA GLY A 158 -15.48 6.47 -3.36
C GLY A 158 -15.20 5.66 -4.62
N PHE A 159 -14.75 6.32 -5.71
CA PHE A 159 -14.30 5.63 -6.92
C PHE A 159 -13.16 4.65 -6.62
N SER A 160 -12.16 5.07 -5.84
CA SER A 160 -11.02 4.22 -5.48
C SER A 160 -11.43 3.00 -4.65
N LEU A 161 -12.33 3.18 -3.68
CA LEU A 161 -12.88 2.06 -2.90
C LEU A 161 -13.66 1.08 -3.78
N PHE A 162 -14.47 1.60 -4.72
CA PHE A 162 -15.19 0.75 -5.67
C PHE A 162 -14.24 -0.01 -6.60
N ALA A 163 -13.21 0.64 -7.14
CA ALA A 163 -12.20 0.01 -7.97
C ALA A 163 -11.42 -1.08 -7.22
N LEU A 164 -11.03 -0.81 -5.97
CA LEU A 164 -10.37 -1.79 -5.10
C LEU A 164 -11.27 -2.98 -4.78
N TRP A 165 -12.55 -2.74 -4.49
CA TRP A 165 -13.53 -3.81 -4.25
C TRP A 165 -13.70 -4.69 -5.49
N LYS A 166 -13.85 -4.09 -6.68
CA LYS A 166 -13.92 -4.84 -7.93
C LYS A 166 -12.66 -5.65 -8.20
N GLY A 167 -11.48 -5.07 -7.95
CA GLY A 167 -10.21 -5.77 -8.06
C GLY A 167 -10.10 -6.95 -7.09
N ALA A 168 -10.48 -6.76 -5.83
CA ALA A 168 -10.52 -7.82 -4.84
C ALA A 168 -11.50 -8.95 -5.21
N ALA A 169 -12.68 -8.59 -5.75
CA ALA A 169 -13.66 -9.56 -6.21
C ALA A 169 -13.15 -10.36 -7.43
N ASN A 170 -12.46 -9.72 -8.38
CA ASN A 170 -11.84 -10.38 -9.53
C ASN A 170 -10.73 -11.35 -9.05
N PHE A 171 -9.86 -10.89 -8.15
CA PHE A 171 -8.84 -11.74 -7.54
C PHE A 171 -9.45 -12.96 -6.82
N TRP A 172 -10.51 -12.74 -6.02
CA TRP A 172 -11.16 -13.81 -5.26
C TRP A 172 -11.82 -14.86 -6.16
N LYS A 173 -12.35 -14.45 -7.30
CA LYS A 173 -12.93 -15.33 -8.30
C LYS A 173 -11.93 -16.33 -8.88
N ASP A 174 -10.68 -15.90 -9.07
CA ASP A 174 -9.62 -16.63 -9.76
C ASP A 174 -8.69 -17.36 -8.77
N ALA A 175 -8.43 -16.72 -7.65
CA ALA A 175 -7.46 -17.14 -6.65
C ALA A 175 -8.07 -17.40 -5.26
N GLY A 176 -9.38 -17.35 -5.11
CA GLY A 176 -10.09 -17.52 -3.84
C GLY A 176 -10.28 -18.98 -3.43
N ALA A 177 -10.71 -19.19 -2.20
CA ALA A 177 -11.15 -20.49 -1.71
C ALA A 177 -12.59 -20.74 -2.12
N GLU A 178 -12.90 -22.00 -2.47
CA GLU A 178 -14.28 -22.45 -2.71
C GLU A 178 -15.03 -22.72 -1.40
N ASP A 179 -14.28 -22.87 -0.31
CA ASP A 179 -14.79 -23.21 1.01
C ASP A 179 -15.44 -22.03 1.72
N ARG A 180 -16.25 -22.32 2.73
CA ARG A 180 -16.92 -21.29 3.53
C ARG A 180 -15.94 -20.46 4.35
N ILE A 181 -16.09 -19.15 4.26
CA ILE A 181 -15.35 -18.21 5.11
C ILE A 181 -15.96 -18.25 6.52
N THR A 182 -15.15 -18.65 7.51
CA THR A 182 -15.54 -18.67 8.91
C THR A 182 -15.11 -17.38 9.62
N VAL A 183 -15.78 -17.04 10.73
CA VAL A 183 -15.37 -15.91 11.58
C VAL A 183 -13.93 -16.10 12.09
N ARG A 184 -13.56 -17.35 12.41
CA ARG A 184 -12.21 -17.70 12.85
C ARG A 184 -11.18 -17.39 11.76
N ALA A 185 -11.45 -17.77 10.50
CA ALA A 185 -10.58 -17.46 9.38
C ALA A 185 -10.39 -15.94 9.17
N ILE A 186 -11.48 -15.17 9.28
CA ILE A 186 -11.41 -13.70 9.23
C ILE A 186 -10.52 -13.16 10.34
N THR A 187 -10.73 -13.60 11.58
CA THR A 187 -9.95 -13.12 12.75
C THR A 187 -8.46 -13.44 12.59
N ILE A 188 -8.11 -14.65 12.13
CA ILE A 188 -6.72 -15.05 11.87
C ILE A 188 -6.11 -14.19 10.77
N ALA A 189 -6.82 -13.98 9.66
CA ALA A 189 -6.33 -13.18 8.54
C ALA A 189 -6.09 -11.72 8.94
N LEU A 190 -7.03 -11.12 9.69
CA LEU A 190 -6.89 -9.76 10.22
C LEU A 190 -5.71 -9.64 11.19
N TRP A 191 -5.56 -10.61 12.08
CA TRP A 191 -4.42 -10.64 13.01
C TRP A 191 -3.08 -10.73 12.27
N ASP A 192 -2.96 -11.65 11.32
CA ASP A 192 -1.75 -11.83 10.51
C ASP A 192 -1.44 -10.57 9.67
N ALA A 193 -2.46 -9.85 9.18
CA ALA A 193 -2.32 -8.60 8.44
C ALA A 193 -1.88 -7.44 9.36
N ILE A 194 -2.56 -7.22 10.49
CA ILE A 194 -2.28 -6.10 11.40
C ILE A 194 -0.90 -6.27 12.05
N THR A 195 -0.55 -7.48 12.45
CA THR A 195 0.74 -7.75 13.08
C THR A 195 1.91 -7.86 12.10
N LEU A 196 1.63 -7.86 10.78
CA LEU A 196 2.61 -8.16 9.73
C LEU A 196 3.40 -9.43 10.03
N LYS A 197 2.73 -10.48 10.52
CA LYS A 197 3.35 -11.72 11.00
C LYS A 197 4.31 -12.31 9.96
N ASN A 198 3.88 -12.38 8.70
CA ASN A 198 4.65 -12.99 7.62
C ASN A 198 5.77 -12.09 7.07
N LEU A 199 5.92 -10.85 7.56
CA LEU A 199 7.08 -10.00 7.29
C LEU A 199 8.24 -10.27 8.29
N GLY A 200 8.16 -11.37 9.02
CA GLY A 200 9.16 -11.83 9.97
C GLY A 200 10.08 -12.96 9.45
N GLY A 201 9.98 -13.36 8.17
CA GLY A 201 10.93 -14.29 7.53
C GLY A 201 11.25 -15.57 8.31
N GLY A 202 10.22 -16.25 8.83
CA GLY A 202 10.43 -17.42 9.70
C GLY A 202 10.64 -17.08 11.19
N GLY A 203 10.43 -15.81 11.58
CA GLY A 203 10.49 -15.35 12.96
C GLY A 203 11.66 -14.42 13.28
N ASN A 204 12.76 -14.48 12.52
CA ASN A 204 13.98 -13.72 12.79
C ASN A 204 14.06 -12.39 12.02
N GLY A 205 13.16 -12.14 11.08
CA GLY A 205 13.12 -10.94 10.25
C GLY A 205 13.31 -11.19 8.77
N CYS A 206 13.56 -10.11 8.03
CA CYS A 206 13.82 -10.15 6.59
C CYS A 206 15.34 -10.13 6.32
N ASN A 207 15.72 -10.70 5.17
CA ASN A 207 17.07 -10.57 4.62
C ASN A 207 17.03 -9.45 3.56
N ASP A 208 17.35 -8.22 3.96
CA ASP A 208 17.18 -7.06 3.08
C ASP A 208 18.36 -6.85 2.13
N ASN A 209 19.58 -7.05 2.59
CA ASN A 209 20.82 -6.81 1.83
C ASN A 209 21.89 -7.88 2.01
N SER A 210 21.67 -8.87 2.88
CA SER A 210 22.61 -9.95 3.17
C SER A 210 21.88 -11.12 3.81
N GLU A 211 22.64 -12.17 4.17
CA GLU A 211 22.15 -13.33 4.94
C GLU A 211 21.72 -12.98 6.37
N ARG A 212 21.99 -11.77 6.84
CA ARG A 212 21.60 -11.34 8.19
C ARG A 212 20.13 -11.00 8.26
N PHE A 213 19.46 -11.51 9.25
CA PHE A 213 18.05 -11.19 9.53
C PHE A 213 17.91 -9.82 10.20
N SER A 214 16.84 -9.11 9.83
CA SER A 214 16.50 -7.80 10.39
C SER A 214 15.00 -7.60 10.49
N MET A 215 14.55 -7.08 11.64
CA MET A 215 13.15 -6.66 11.84
C MET A 215 12.89 -5.20 11.39
N ARG A 216 13.90 -4.49 10.91
CA ARG A 216 13.86 -3.08 10.56
C ARG A 216 12.73 -2.78 9.56
N ARG A 217 12.61 -3.60 8.51
CA ARG A 217 11.55 -3.46 7.49
C ARG A 217 10.15 -3.58 8.09
N ARG A 218 9.94 -4.50 9.02
CA ARG A 218 8.66 -4.68 9.70
C ARG A 218 8.28 -3.47 10.55
N TYR A 219 9.22 -2.95 11.35
CA TYR A 219 8.96 -1.77 12.19
C TYR A 219 8.70 -0.51 11.36
N LEU A 220 9.48 -0.26 10.33
CA LEU A 220 9.27 0.87 9.42
C LEU A 220 7.95 0.76 8.65
N HIS A 221 7.55 -0.45 8.28
CA HIS A 221 6.26 -0.68 7.65
C HIS A 221 5.09 -0.46 8.63
N HIS A 222 5.22 -0.86 9.89
CA HIS A 222 4.23 -0.53 10.92
C HIS A 222 4.12 0.98 11.14
N ALA A 223 5.25 1.70 11.21
CA ALA A 223 5.25 3.16 11.33
C ALA A 223 4.54 3.81 10.13
N MET A 224 4.85 3.37 8.90
CA MET A 224 4.22 3.88 7.68
C MET A 224 2.70 3.57 7.66
N ALA A 225 2.31 2.32 7.88
CA ALA A 225 0.91 1.92 7.81
C ALA A 225 0.08 2.52 8.97
N GLY A 226 0.61 2.50 10.19
CA GLY A 226 -0.03 3.13 11.35
C GLY A 226 -0.15 4.64 11.19
N GLY A 227 0.92 5.29 10.70
CA GLY A 227 0.91 6.72 10.37
C GLY A 227 -0.13 7.09 9.34
N PHE A 228 -0.25 6.29 8.25
CA PHE A 228 -1.27 6.47 7.24
C PHE A 228 -2.69 6.33 7.82
N MET A 229 -2.94 5.32 8.64
CA MET A 229 -4.24 5.11 9.28
C MET A 229 -4.60 6.22 10.26
N LEU A 230 -3.63 6.77 10.99
CA LEU A 230 -3.85 7.92 11.88
C LEU A 230 -4.16 9.21 11.09
N CYS A 231 -3.47 9.46 9.98
CA CYS A 231 -3.80 10.58 9.08
C CYS A 231 -5.21 10.43 8.49
N PHE A 232 -5.58 9.22 8.09
CA PHE A 232 -6.93 8.93 7.61
C PHE A 232 -7.99 9.14 8.71
N ALA A 233 -7.71 8.67 9.93
CA ALA A 233 -8.58 8.91 11.09
C ALA A 233 -8.70 10.41 11.41
N ALA A 234 -7.62 11.19 11.32
CA ALA A 234 -7.64 12.64 11.49
C ALA A 234 -8.60 13.32 10.50
N THR A 235 -8.53 12.93 9.22
CA THR A 235 -9.44 13.44 8.18
C THR A 235 -10.89 13.04 8.45
N THR A 236 -11.13 11.79 8.85
CA THR A 236 -12.46 11.28 9.18
C THR A 236 -13.06 12.01 10.38
N VAL A 237 -12.29 12.19 11.45
CA VAL A 237 -12.73 12.95 12.64
C VAL A 237 -13.00 14.41 12.29
N GLY A 238 -12.14 15.04 11.48
CA GLY A 238 -12.35 16.39 10.98
C GLY A 238 -13.63 16.52 10.16
N PHE A 239 -13.91 15.54 9.30
CA PHE A 239 -15.16 15.47 8.55
C PHE A 239 -16.39 15.34 9.47
N ILE A 240 -16.32 14.47 10.50
CA ILE A 240 -17.38 14.31 11.49
C ILE A 240 -17.61 15.62 12.28
N TYR A 241 -16.52 16.25 12.76
CA TYR A 241 -16.59 17.52 13.48
C TYR A 241 -17.30 18.60 12.67
N HIS A 242 -16.91 18.73 11.40
CA HIS A 242 -17.53 19.75 10.56
C HIS A 242 -18.98 19.41 10.19
N SER A 243 -19.23 18.20 9.63
CA SER A 243 -20.51 17.86 8.99
C SER A 243 -21.61 17.51 9.97
N PHE A 244 -21.29 17.00 11.16
CA PHE A 244 -22.30 16.55 12.14
C PHE A 244 -22.32 17.39 13.42
N LEU A 245 -21.17 17.96 13.84
CA LEU A 245 -21.09 18.76 15.07
C LEU A 245 -21.05 20.27 14.80
N GLY A 246 -20.97 20.70 13.55
CA GLY A 246 -20.91 22.12 13.19
C GLY A 246 -19.62 22.82 13.65
N TRP A 247 -18.54 22.08 13.88
CA TRP A 247 -17.24 22.61 14.27
C TRP A 247 -16.32 22.75 13.07
N PRO A 248 -16.16 23.94 12.48
CA PRO A 248 -15.34 24.09 11.28
C PRO A 248 -13.84 24.17 11.58
N SER A 249 -13.03 23.67 10.65
CA SER A 249 -11.56 23.82 10.69
C SER A 249 -11.14 25.28 10.41
N PRO A 250 -9.95 25.73 10.86
CA PRO A 250 -8.87 24.97 11.50
C PRO A 250 -9.14 24.71 13.01
N TYR A 251 -8.76 23.52 13.46
CA TYR A 251 -8.97 23.10 14.85
C TYR A 251 -7.81 23.55 15.77
N PRO A 252 -8.03 23.71 17.10
CA PRO A 252 -6.97 23.96 18.06
C PRO A 252 -5.88 22.89 18.04
N PHE A 253 -4.65 23.22 18.47
CA PHE A 253 -3.53 22.27 18.46
C PHE A 253 -3.79 21.01 19.31
N ILE A 254 -4.51 21.17 20.43
CA ILE A 254 -4.87 20.05 21.35
C ILE A 254 -6.26 19.48 20.99
N SER A 255 -6.59 19.41 19.72
CA SER A 255 -7.81 18.74 19.26
C SER A 255 -7.51 17.34 18.70
N LEU A 256 -8.48 16.44 18.79
CA LEU A 256 -8.30 15.06 18.33
C LEU A 256 -7.83 14.97 16.86
N PRO A 257 -8.43 15.67 15.86
CA PRO A 257 -7.96 15.59 14.48
C PRO A 257 -6.53 16.11 14.31
N VAL A 258 -6.11 17.15 15.04
CA VAL A 258 -4.74 17.69 14.95
C VAL A 258 -3.74 16.73 15.60
N LEU A 259 -4.05 16.16 16.76
CA LEU A 259 -3.19 15.19 17.43
C LEU A 259 -3.00 13.92 16.56
N LEU A 260 -4.09 13.36 16.03
CA LEU A 260 -4.04 12.21 15.12
C LEU A 260 -3.22 12.51 13.87
N GLY A 261 -3.47 13.67 13.24
CA GLY A 261 -2.74 14.10 12.04
C GLY A 261 -1.27 14.36 12.28
N THR A 262 -0.93 14.93 13.43
CA THR A 262 0.48 15.21 13.79
C THR A 262 1.25 13.94 14.05
N VAL A 263 0.75 13.06 14.93
CA VAL A 263 1.39 11.77 15.22
C VAL A 263 1.44 10.91 13.97
N GLY A 264 0.32 10.85 13.23
CA GLY A 264 0.22 10.13 11.97
C GLY A 264 1.22 10.61 10.93
N GLY A 265 1.32 11.92 10.73
CA GLY A 265 2.25 12.53 9.77
C GLY A 265 3.72 12.27 10.11
N ILE A 266 4.08 12.35 11.39
CA ILE A 266 5.45 12.02 11.86
C ILE A 266 5.77 10.53 11.60
N LEU A 267 4.89 9.62 12.02
CA LEU A 267 5.08 8.18 11.83
C LEU A 267 5.13 7.81 10.35
N LEU A 268 4.25 8.39 9.52
CA LEU A 268 4.23 8.17 8.08
C LEU A 268 5.53 8.65 7.42
N THR A 269 6.05 9.80 7.83
CA THR A 269 7.33 10.33 7.34
C THR A 269 8.49 9.42 7.72
N ILE A 270 8.60 9.03 9.00
CA ILE A 270 9.66 8.12 9.48
C ILE A 270 9.59 6.78 8.72
N GLY A 271 8.40 6.20 8.59
CA GLY A 271 8.20 4.92 7.94
C GLY A 271 8.56 4.96 6.45
N THR A 272 8.11 5.99 5.72
CA THR A 272 8.36 6.12 4.27
C THR A 272 9.82 6.43 3.96
N VAL A 273 10.44 7.39 4.67
CA VAL A 273 11.87 7.71 4.52
C VAL A 273 12.75 6.53 4.91
N GLY A 274 12.41 5.83 5.99
CA GLY A 274 13.13 4.64 6.41
C GLY A 274 13.04 3.51 5.39
N LEU A 275 11.86 3.21 4.85
CA LEU A 275 11.69 2.21 3.79
C LEU A 275 12.39 2.62 2.49
N PHE A 276 12.35 3.91 2.13
CA PHE A 276 13.08 4.43 0.99
C PHE A 276 14.60 4.23 1.15
N SER A 277 15.17 4.56 2.33
CA SER A 277 16.60 4.35 2.59
C SER A 277 17.03 2.89 2.48
N MET A 278 16.14 1.94 2.85
CA MET A 278 16.41 0.51 2.67
C MET A 278 16.45 0.11 1.20
N LYS A 279 15.64 0.75 0.35
CA LYS A 279 15.65 0.51 -1.11
C LYS A 279 16.95 0.91 -1.79
N LEU A 280 17.69 1.87 -1.23
CA LEU A 280 18.98 2.32 -1.79
C LEU A 280 20.12 1.30 -1.59
N VAL A 281 19.98 0.43 -0.58
CA VAL A 281 21.04 -0.53 -0.17
C VAL A 281 20.61 -1.99 -0.27
N GLU A 282 19.42 -2.26 -0.85
CA GLU A 282 18.93 -3.63 -0.96
C GLU A 282 19.72 -4.46 -1.98
N ASP A 283 19.85 -5.76 -1.71
CA ASP A 283 20.42 -6.72 -2.66
C ASP A 283 19.60 -6.72 -3.96
N PRO A 284 20.25 -6.45 -5.13
CA PRO A 284 19.56 -6.39 -6.41
C PRO A 284 19.13 -7.77 -6.96
N MET A 285 19.71 -8.87 -6.48
CA MET A 285 19.48 -10.22 -7.03
C MET A 285 18.04 -10.72 -6.83
N PRO A 286 17.45 -10.64 -5.62
CA PRO A 286 16.05 -11.05 -5.40
C PRO A 286 15.04 -9.95 -5.76
N VAL A 287 15.44 -8.90 -6.48
CA VAL A 287 14.60 -7.74 -6.80
C VAL A 287 14.29 -7.67 -8.28
N VAL A 288 13.06 -7.31 -8.62
CA VAL A 288 12.65 -6.99 -10.00
C VAL A 288 12.89 -5.50 -10.26
N ARG A 289 13.99 -5.16 -10.93
CA ARG A 289 14.40 -3.76 -11.15
C ARG A 289 13.33 -2.89 -11.81
N ARG A 290 12.56 -3.44 -12.75
CA ARG A 290 11.49 -2.70 -13.45
C ARG A 290 10.39 -2.20 -12.50
N LEU A 291 10.19 -2.83 -11.33
CA LEU A 291 9.17 -2.46 -10.36
C LEU A 291 9.64 -1.40 -9.35
N LEU A 292 10.93 -1.11 -9.27
CA LEU A 292 11.49 -0.18 -8.28
C LEU A 292 10.93 1.24 -8.45
N GLY A 293 10.76 1.71 -9.69
CA GLY A 293 10.25 3.06 -9.95
C GLY A 293 8.87 3.30 -9.34
N GLY A 294 7.94 2.34 -9.46
CA GLY A 294 6.61 2.42 -8.86
C GLY A 294 6.65 2.35 -7.33
N ASP A 295 7.51 1.49 -6.77
CA ASP A 295 7.69 1.38 -5.32
C ASP A 295 8.23 2.69 -4.72
N VAL A 296 9.24 3.28 -5.35
CA VAL A 296 9.85 4.55 -4.93
C VAL A 296 8.87 5.71 -5.06
N ALA A 297 8.19 5.83 -6.21
CA ALA A 297 7.23 6.90 -6.44
C ALA A 297 6.11 6.89 -5.39
N MET A 298 5.65 5.71 -4.98
CA MET A 298 4.62 5.59 -3.94
C MET A 298 5.14 6.02 -2.56
N LEU A 299 6.37 5.63 -2.19
CA LEU A 299 6.98 6.05 -0.92
C LEU A 299 7.17 7.57 -0.88
N VAL A 300 7.63 8.16 -1.99
CA VAL A 300 7.81 9.63 -2.11
C VAL A 300 6.47 10.35 -2.02
N LEU A 301 5.43 9.86 -2.71
CA LEU A 301 4.10 10.47 -2.65
C LEU A 301 3.52 10.45 -1.24
N LEU A 302 3.64 9.34 -0.52
CA LEU A 302 3.20 9.23 0.87
C LEU A 302 4.00 10.15 1.80
N ALA A 303 5.32 10.23 1.62
CA ALA A 303 6.17 11.14 2.37
C ALA A 303 5.78 12.61 2.13
N LEU A 304 5.59 13.01 0.87
CA LEU A 304 5.18 14.37 0.51
C LEU A 304 3.77 14.70 1.04
N SER A 305 2.84 13.74 0.99
CA SER A 305 1.51 13.91 1.59
C SER A 305 1.61 14.18 3.10
N ALA A 306 2.46 13.45 3.82
CA ALA A 306 2.67 13.66 5.25
C ALA A 306 3.37 14.99 5.56
N VAL A 307 4.50 15.26 4.90
CA VAL A 307 5.32 16.45 5.11
C VAL A 307 4.55 17.74 4.78
N THR A 308 3.80 17.76 3.67
CA THR A 308 2.98 18.93 3.30
C THR A 308 1.84 19.17 4.26
N GLY A 309 1.25 18.13 4.86
CA GLY A 309 0.24 18.27 5.92
C GLY A 309 0.81 18.82 7.22
N LEU A 310 1.98 18.34 7.65
CA LEU A 310 2.70 18.88 8.80
C LEU A 310 3.16 20.33 8.55
N PHE A 311 3.63 20.64 7.35
CA PHE A 311 3.99 22.00 6.94
C PHE A 311 2.77 22.93 6.96
N LEU A 312 1.62 22.48 6.40
CA LEU A 312 0.37 23.24 6.46
C LEU A 312 0.00 23.57 7.91
N LEU A 313 0.11 22.61 8.82
CA LEU A 313 -0.15 22.83 10.25
C LEU A 313 0.77 23.91 10.84
N ALA A 314 2.05 23.93 10.46
CA ALA A 314 3.03 24.91 10.93
C ALA A 314 2.74 26.32 10.40
N VAL A 315 2.33 26.46 9.12
CA VAL A 315 2.17 27.78 8.48
C VAL A 315 0.73 28.27 8.41
N ARG A 316 -0.23 27.56 9.00
CA ARG A 316 -1.67 27.81 8.87
C ARG A 316 -2.15 29.20 9.32
N ALA A 317 -1.34 29.92 10.12
CA ALA A 317 -1.62 31.30 10.57
C ALA A 317 -0.88 32.38 9.73
N THR A 318 -0.20 31.98 8.65
CA THR A 318 0.61 32.87 7.82
C THR A 318 0.03 33.05 6.42
N GLY A 319 0.60 33.93 5.61
CA GLY A 319 0.25 34.12 4.21
C GLY A 319 0.55 32.88 3.32
N ALA A 320 1.35 31.92 3.80
CA ALA A 320 1.64 30.68 3.11
C ALA A 320 0.52 29.64 3.21
N MET A 321 -0.49 29.84 4.06
CA MET A 321 -1.56 28.87 4.35
C MET A 321 -2.28 28.41 3.09
N SER A 322 -2.69 29.33 2.22
CA SER A 322 -3.46 28.98 1.01
C SER A 322 -2.66 28.12 0.04
N ILE A 323 -1.38 28.41 -0.18
CA ILE A 323 -0.48 27.60 -1.01
C ILE A 323 -0.26 26.24 -0.38
N ALA A 324 0.06 26.20 0.92
CA ALA A 324 0.32 24.95 1.64
C ALA A 324 -0.90 24.03 1.62
N LEU A 325 -2.11 24.59 1.80
CA LEU A 325 -3.37 23.86 1.71
C LEU A 325 -3.59 23.29 0.30
N ALA A 326 -3.43 24.11 -0.74
CA ALA A 326 -3.63 23.69 -2.12
C ALA A 326 -2.64 22.61 -2.54
N VAL A 327 -1.36 22.73 -2.17
CA VAL A 327 -0.33 21.73 -2.45
C VAL A 327 -0.62 20.43 -1.71
N HIS A 328 -0.98 20.50 -0.42
CA HIS A 328 -1.32 19.30 0.36
C HIS A 328 -2.54 18.58 -0.24
N LEU A 329 -3.62 19.30 -0.53
CA LEU A 329 -4.80 18.71 -1.17
C LEU A 329 -4.51 18.14 -2.56
N GLY A 330 -3.58 18.75 -3.31
CA GLY A 330 -3.12 18.20 -4.58
C GLY A 330 -2.44 16.83 -4.43
N PHE A 331 -1.58 16.64 -3.43
CA PHE A 331 -1.00 15.34 -3.12
C PHE A 331 -2.04 14.33 -2.64
N ILE A 332 -3.02 14.74 -1.82
CA ILE A 332 -4.12 13.86 -1.38
C ILE A 332 -5.00 13.44 -2.56
N LEU A 333 -5.32 14.37 -3.47
CA LEU A 333 -6.07 14.04 -4.69
C LEU A 333 -5.31 13.03 -5.55
N ALA A 334 -4.02 13.25 -5.78
CA ALA A 334 -3.17 12.32 -6.51
C ALA A 334 -3.16 10.93 -5.84
N LEU A 335 -3.01 10.89 -4.52
CA LEU A 335 -3.02 9.66 -3.75
C LEU A 335 -4.32 8.87 -3.96
N PHE A 336 -5.48 9.52 -3.88
CA PHE A 336 -6.76 8.85 -4.10
C PHE A 336 -6.93 8.36 -5.53
N LEU A 337 -6.55 9.15 -6.54
CA LEU A 337 -6.65 8.76 -7.95
C LEU A 337 -5.81 7.53 -8.30
N ILE A 338 -4.60 7.42 -7.71
CA ILE A 338 -3.69 6.31 -8.04
C ILE A 338 -3.81 5.11 -7.09
N LEU A 339 -4.55 5.24 -5.99
CA LEU A 339 -4.66 4.23 -4.93
C LEU A 339 -4.98 2.83 -5.47
N PRO A 340 -5.98 2.61 -6.36
CA PRO A 340 -6.31 1.29 -6.89
C PRO A 340 -5.35 0.77 -7.95
N TYR A 341 -4.39 1.57 -8.43
CA TYR A 341 -3.47 1.22 -9.52
C TYR A 341 -2.01 1.26 -9.12
N SER A 342 -1.73 1.66 -7.89
CA SER A 342 -0.39 1.77 -7.33
C SER A 342 -0.02 0.60 -6.44
N LYS A 343 1.18 0.65 -5.85
CA LYS A 343 1.60 -0.33 -4.85
C LYS A 343 0.67 -0.45 -3.65
N MET A 344 -0.20 0.53 -3.38
CA MET A 344 -1.16 0.47 -2.27
C MET A 344 -2.16 -0.69 -2.40
N VAL A 345 -2.47 -1.13 -3.62
CA VAL A 345 -3.35 -2.28 -3.87
C VAL A 345 -2.87 -3.58 -3.23
N HIS A 346 -1.54 -3.68 -2.93
CA HIS A 346 -0.98 -4.86 -2.28
C HIS A 346 -1.64 -5.17 -0.92
N GLY A 347 -2.07 -4.15 -0.19
CA GLY A 347 -2.77 -4.33 1.08
C GLY A 347 -4.06 -5.14 0.91
N ILE A 348 -4.81 -4.86 -0.15
CA ILE A 348 -6.10 -5.52 -0.44
C ILE A 348 -5.88 -6.96 -0.91
N TYR A 349 -5.05 -7.19 -1.95
CA TYR A 349 -4.85 -8.53 -2.50
C TYR A 349 -4.11 -9.45 -1.51
N ARG A 350 -3.19 -8.90 -0.73
CA ARG A 350 -2.53 -9.66 0.33
C ARG A 350 -3.49 -10.04 1.45
N SER A 351 -4.39 -9.14 1.86
CA SER A 351 -5.42 -9.46 2.85
C SER A 351 -6.36 -10.55 2.35
N ALA A 352 -6.75 -10.51 1.07
CA ALA A 352 -7.53 -11.59 0.45
C ALA A 352 -6.74 -12.92 0.41
N ALA A 353 -5.44 -12.88 0.07
CA ALA A 353 -4.60 -14.07 0.09
C ALA A 353 -4.41 -14.63 1.51
N LEU A 354 -4.27 -13.78 2.53
CA LEU A 354 -4.21 -14.20 3.93
C LEU A 354 -5.53 -14.82 4.38
N LEU A 355 -6.67 -14.28 3.93
CA LEU A 355 -7.98 -14.85 4.21
C LEU A 355 -8.11 -16.25 3.58
N ARG A 356 -7.75 -16.43 2.30
CA ARG A 356 -7.71 -17.75 1.68
C ARG A 356 -6.83 -18.71 2.49
N ARG A 357 -5.63 -18.30 2.87
CA ARG A 357 -4.73 -19.11 3.70
C ARG A 357 -5.36 -19.49 5.04
N ALA A 358 -6.08 -18.60 5.68
CA ALA A 358 -6.76 -18.86 6.95
C ALA A 358 -7.91 -19.88 6.77
N VAL A 359 -8.67 -19.81 5.67
CA VAL A 359 -9.70 -20.78 5.30
C VAL A 359 -9.08 -22.16 5.08
N GLU A 360 -8.00 -22.26 4.29
CA GLU A 360 -7.28 -23.52 4.05
C GLU A 360 -6.75 -24.17 5.35
N ARG A 361 -6.33 -23.36 6.34
CA ARG A 361 -5.89 -23.86 7.67
C ARG A 361 -7.04 -24.32 8.54
N ASP A 362 -8.20 -23.69 8.42
CA ASP A 362 -9.39 -24.04 9.22
C ASP A 362 -9.98 -25.38 8.74
N MET A 363 -9.86 -25.69 7.44
CA MET A 363 -10.31 -26.93 6.81
C MET A 363 -9.41 -28.14 7.10
N LYS A 364 -8.13 -27.93 7.36
CA LYS A 364 -7.21 -28.96 7.83
C LYS A 364 -6.84 -28.63 9.28
N PRO A 365 -7.58 -29.11 10.30
CA PRO A 365 -7.04 -29.16 11.63
C PRO A 365 -5.71 -29.93 11.50
N LEU A 366 -4.62 -29.31 11.98
CA LEU A 366 -3.31 -29.96 12.10
C LEU A 366 -3.59 -31.34 12.66
N GLY A 367 -3.43 -32.37 11.82
CA GLY A 367 -3.65 -33.74 12.22
C GLY A 367 -2.84 -33.95 13.48
N GLY A 368 -3.52 -34.43 14.49
CA GLY A 368 -2.87 -34.76 15.74
C GLY A 368 -1.69 -35.66 15.46
N GLU A 369 -0.60 -35.33 16.10
CA GLU A 369 0.45 -36.28 16.37
C GLU A 369 -0.12 -37.54 17.03
#